data_b78c445089111795a51cc4a9fedc1566
#
_entry.id   b78c445089111795a51cc4a9fedc1566
#
_cell.length_a   1.000
_cell.length_b   1.000
_cell.length_c   1.000
_cell.angle_alpha   90.00
_cell.angle_beta   90.00
_cell.angle_gamma   90.00
#
_symmetry.space_group_name_H-M   'P 1'
#
loop_
_entity.id
_entity.type
_entity.pdbx_description
1 polymer ?
#
loop_
_entity_poly.entity_id
_entity_poly.type
_entity_poly.pdbx_seq_one_letter_code
_entity_poly.pdbx_strand_id
1 'polypeptide(L)'
;MLSKFVLLCLLLFVLCSSIHAQDAANPPDAQSNNVVVDPWQGLPMGLDPTRVIDLALEEGWRVNHVLPTARADDAVFVRRVYLDLVGRIPETSEANAFLECNNSGKREALVNSLLDTDEHAEHFAEVFDAILIGRTDAEQLGRRTKAHWIDYLKRFLRENRPWNEVAQEIVLARSGSTVDQGANWYLYSRNNKPQDIAEAVSKDFFGVRIDCAQCHDHPLASEIEQRHYWGLVAFFNRSKNVDTSEGPGVSESAIGGFSEFSNLEGKSLPNELVYLGNRRVEESRPTKDDKEEDRDELYVSNNDSKLKVPKFSRRGAFVENVLTDHPLLARATVNRLWGWMMGRGLVHPVDTLDSYHPPSHPGLLDWLARDLANSNYDIRRLIRSLALTRAYQLSSAEDKFVDPQWFTAALPKPLTAEMLQRSIIVALDPADPSQWNTLEHRASFAKSFPDVLAEESISNVAQGLLLTNGQSINDLASMKHSQFLRSLRDKHDTDSAIISKLFQTILGRIPDADEINQCQGYLSKRIDQRDQAIEGIAWAILTSSEFRFNH
;
A
#
# COMPACT_ATOMS: atom_id res chain seq x y z
N MET A 1 12.97 -14.62 40.14
CA MET A 1 13.30 -13.22 39.82
C MET A 1 12.82 -12.80 38.42
N LEU A 2 12.09 -13.66 37.73
CA LEU A 2 11.41 -13.34 36.44
C LEU A 2 10.15 -12.45 36.59
N SER A 3 9.61 -12.34 37.80
CA SER A 3 8.29 -11.74 38.06
C SER A 3 8.26 -10.19 38.09
N LYS A 4 9.40 -9.52 38.30
CA LYS A 4 9.42 -8.05 38.37
C LYS A 4 9.68 -7.34 37.05
N PHE A 5 10.24 -8.02 36.06
CA PHE A 5 10.50 -7.43 34.74
C PHE A 5 9.26 -7.50 33.82
N VAL A 6 8.47 -8.56 33.97
CA VAL A 6 7.18 -8.70 33.30
C VAL A 6 6.15 -7.68 33.82
N LEU A 7 6.24 -7.31 35.09
CA LEU A 7 5.32 -6.34 35.72
C LEU A 7 5.60 -4.89 35.28
N LEU A 8 6.83 -4.55 34.91
CA LEU A 8 7.19 -3.20 34.46
C LEU A 8 6.79 -2.98 32.98
N CYS A 9 6.87 -4.02 32.15
CA CYS A 9 6.37 -3.96 30.78
C CYS A 9 4.83 -3.91 30.71
N LEU A 10 4.14 -4.58 31.64
CA LEU A 10 2.66 -4.54 31.72
C LEU A 10 2.14 -3.20 32.27
N LEU A 11 2.88 -2.50 33.13
CA LEU A 11 2.49 -1.19 33.67
C LEU A 11 2.65 -0.04 32.66
N LEU A 12 3.58 -0.15 31.71
CA LEU A 12 3.70 0.80 30.59
C LEU A 12 2.62 0.61 29.51
N PHE A 13 2.06 -0.61 29.41
CA PHE A 13 0.94 -0.90 28.48
C PHE A 13 -0.42 -0.39 28.99
N VAL A 14 -0.61 -0.26 30.30
CA VAL A 14 -1.89 0.16 30.91
C VAL A 14 -2.02 1.70 31.00
N LEU A 15 -0.93 2.45 30.89
CA LEU A 15 -0.96 3.93 30.93
C LEU A 15 -1.19 4.59 29.56
N CYS A 16 -1.19 3.84 28.45
CA CYS A 16 -1.53 4.35 27.11
C CYS A 16 -2.98 4.09 26.68
N SER A 17 -3.78 3.38 27.49
CA SER A 17 -5.15 2.95 27.10
C SER A 17 -6.28 3.83 27.66
N SER A 18 -6.00 4.99 28.24
CA SER A 18 -7.03 5.81 28.91
C SER A 18 -7.29 7.18 28.26
N ILE A 19 -6.85 7.42 27.03
CA ILE A 19 -7.20 8.65 26.32
C ILE A 19 -7.71 8.25 24.93
N HIS A 20 -8.95 7.86 24.82
CA HIS A 20 -9.81 8.00 23.63
C HIS A 20 -11.19 7.41 23.90
N ALA A 21 -11.97 8.11 24.68
CA ALA A 21 -13.43 8.02 24.65
C ALA A 21 -14.00 9.26 25.32
N GLN A 22 -14.09 10.35 24.59
CA GLN A 22 -15.06 11.44 24.74
C GLN A 22 -14.67 12.55 23.79
N ASP A 23 -15.46 12.67 22.76
CA ASP A 23 -16.08 13.89 22.25
C ASP A 23 -16.47 13.67 20.80
N ALA A 24 -17.69 13.16 20.63
CA ALA A 24 -18.42 13.44 19.42
C ALA A 24 -18.76 14.95 19.43
N ALA A 25 -17.83 15.77 18.97
CA ALA A 25 -18.08 17.18 18.74
C ALA A 25 -18.96 17.32 17.51
N ASN A 26 -20.05 18.04 17.66
CA ASN A 26 -20.93 18.50 16.58
C ASN A 26 -20.11 19.07 15.43
N PRO A 27 -20.51 18.86 14.17
CA PRO A 27 -19.84 19.48 13.03
C PRO A 27 -19.89 21.01 13.18
N PRO A 28 -18.81 21.72 12.89
CA PRO A 28 -18.81 23.18 12.95
C PRO A 28 -19.81 23.72 11.92
N ASP A 29 -20.62 24.68 12.35
CA ASP A 29 -21.57 25.40 11.53
C ASP A 29 -20.93 25.88 10.23
N ALA A 30 -21.49 25.44 9.12
CA ALA A 30 -21.16 25.92 7.78
C ALA A 30 -21.63 27.36 7.61
N GLN A 31 -20.80 28.34 7.94
CA GLN A 31 -20.95 29.74 7.43
C GLN A 31 -19.61 30.49 7.52
N SER A 32 -18.80 30.40 6.48
CA SER A 32 -18.08 31.56 5.94
C SER A 32 -17.78 31.26 4.46
N ASN A 33 -18.54 31.89 3.57
CA ASN A 33 -18.26 31.99 2.14
C ASN A 33 -17.02 32.90 1.92
N ASN A 34 -15.87 32.42 2.33
CA ASN A 34 -14.62 32.86 1.76
C ASN A 34 -14.29 31.85 0.67
N VAL A 35 -14.63 32.18 -0.57
CA VAL A 35 -14.06 31.54 -1.75
C VAL A 35 -12.55 31.82 -1.69
N VAL A 36 -11.83 30.95 -1.03
CA VAL A 36 -10.37 30.89 -1.15
C VAL A 36 -10.15 30.46 -2.59
N VAL A 37 -9.83 31.41 -3.46
CA VAL A 37 -9.37 31.11 -4.81
C VAL A 37 -8.11 30.27 -4.61
N ASP A 38 -8.22 28.97 -4.90
CA ASP A 38 -7.11 28.05 -4.81
C ASP A 38 -6.02 28.53 -5.80
N PRO A 39 -4.87 29.02 -5.32
CA PRO A 39 -3.82 29.58 -6.18
C PRO A 39 -3.23 28.56 -7.16
N TRP A 40 -3.58 27.26 -6.98
CA TRP A 40 -3.04 26.13 -7.74
C TRP A 40 -3.89 25.76 -8.96
N GLN A 41 -5.12 26.28 -9.09
CA GLN A 41 -6.01 26.00 -10.23
C GLN A 41 -5.46 26.46 -11.60
N GLY A 42 -4.42 27.26 -11.63
CA GLY A 42 -3.82 27.81 -12.83
C GLY A 42 -2.35 27.45 -13.09
N LEU A 43 -1.73 26.58 -12.27
CA LEU A 43 -0.33 26.22 -12.51
C LEU A 43 -0.16 25.50 -13.85
N PRO A 44 0.82 25.94 -14.69
CA PRO A 44 1.07 25.27 -15.96
C PRO A 44 1.53 23.83 -15.74
N MET A 45 1.18 22.98 -16.70
CA MET A 45 1.69 21.62 -16.76
C MET A 45 3.16 21.63 -17.24
N GLY A 46 3.90 20.55 -16.90
CA GLY A 46 5.31 20.42 -17.30
C GLY A 46 6.30 20.99 -16.30
N LEU A 47 5.84 21.48 -15.14
CA LEU A 47 6.72 21.79 -14.01
C LEU A 47 7.21 20.48 -13.35
N ASP A 48 8.33 20.57 -12.63
CA ASP A 48 8.79 19.46 -11.78
C ASP A 48 7.79 19.21 -10.64
N PRO A 49 7.18 18.02 -10.53
CA PRO A 49 6.21 17.72 -9.48
C PRO A 49 6.77 17.89 -8.07
N THR A 50 8.04 17.58 -7.84
CA THR A 50 8.71 17.78 -6.54
C THR A 50 8.58 19.23 -6.10
N ARG A 51 8.90 20.16 -7.02
CA ARG A 51 8.81 21.59 -6.73
C ARG A 51 7.38 22.06 -6.51
N VAL A 52 6.42 21.55 -7.29
CA VAL A 52 5.01 21.92 -7.12
C VAL A 52 4.50 21.46 -5.76
N ILE A 53 4.84 20.23 -5.35
CA ILE A 53 4.49 19.71 -4.03
C ILE A 53 5.07 20.59 -2.93
N ASP A 54 6.37 20.89 -3.00
CA ASP A 54 7.04 21.70 -1.98
C ASP A 54 6.38 23.09 -1.84
N LEU A 55 6.13 23.76 -2.96
CA LEU A 55 5.45 25.07 -2.96
C LEU A 55 4.03 24.99 -2.37
N ALA A 56 3.26 23.94 -2.70
CA ALA A 56 1.91 23.78 -2.19
C ALA A 56 1.88 23.56 -0.68
N LEU A 57 2.77 22.70 -0.17
CA LEU A 57 2.88 22.44 1.26
C LEU A 57 3.43 23.66 2.01
N GLU A 58 4.42 24.37 1.48
CA GLU A 58 4.97 25.59 2.08
C GLU A 58 3.90 26.69 2.19
N GLU A 59 3.08 26.84 1.17
CA GLU A 59 1.93 27.78 1.24
C GLU A 59 0.89 27.32 2.29
N GLY A 60 0.59 26.02 2.34
CA GLY A 60 -0.26 25.44 3.40
C GLY A 60 0.28 25.74 4.80
N TRP A 61 1.57 25.56 5.02
CA TRP A 61 2.23 25.87 6.30
C TRP A 61 2.15 27.35 6.64
N ARG A 62 2.39 28.21 5.66
CA ARG A 62 2.33 29.67 5.85
C ARG A 62 0.92 30.15 6.20
N VAL A 63 -0.10 29.67 5.49
CA VAL A 63 -1.49 30.07 5.69
C VAL A 63 -2.02 29.59 7.05
N ASN A 64 -1.65 28.38 7.46
CA ASN A 64 -2.12 27.78 8.72
C ASN A 64 -1.20 28.08 9.91
N HIS A 65 -0.16 28.90 9.72
CA HIS A 65 0.80 29.30 10.78
C HIS A 65 1.45 28.09 11.48
N VAL A 66 1.69 27.01 10.74
CA VAL A 66 2.40 25.83 11.23
C VAL A 66 3.83 25.81 10.71
N LEU A 67 4.75 25.27 11.50
CA LEU A 67 6.17 25.20 11.14
C LEU A 67 6.58 23.75 10.90
N PRO A 68 7.26 23.45 9.79
CA PRO A 68 7.78 22.11 9.57
C PRO A 68 8.97 21.84 10.49
N THR A 69 9.17 20.56 10.81
CA THR A 69 10.35 20.06 11.51
C THR A 69 11.63 20.28 10.71
N ALA A 70 12.78 20.07 11.35
CA ALA A 70 14.04 20.08 10.64
C ALA A 70 14.12 18.93 9.62
N ARG A 71 15.01 19.07 8.66
CA ARG A 71 15.33 17.98 7.73
C ARG A 71 15.97 16.81 8.49
N ALA A 72 15.52 15.60 8.24
CA ALA A 72 16.12 14.38 8.77
C ALA A 72 17.59 14.25 8.34
N ASP A 73 18.42 13.71 9.21
CA ASP A 73 19.79 13.39 8.88
C ASP A 73 19.90 12.29 7.80
N ASP A 74 21.09 12.03 7.36
CA ASP A 74 21.32 11.08 6.28
C ASP A 74 21.13 9.62 6.71
N ALA A 75 21.32 9.30 7.99
CA ALA A 75 21.11 7.94 8.51
C ALA A 75 19.60 7.60 8.54
N VAL A 76 18.77 8.53 9.00
CA VAL A 76 17.32 8.42 8.93
C VAL A 76 16.85 8.37 7.49
N PHE A 77 17.35 9.25 6.63
CA PHE A 77 16.95 9.30 5.22
C PHE A 77 17.25 7.98 4.48
N VAL A 78 18.46 7.44 4.59
CA VAL A 78 18.85 6.22 3.87
C VAL A 78 17.98 5.04 4.32
N ARG A 79 17.73 4.89 5.64
CA ARG A 79 16.84 3.85 6.16
C ARG A 79 15.40 4.02 5.62
N ARG A 80 14.86 5.24 5.68
CA ARG A 80 13.51 5.55 5.20
C ARG A 80 13.32 5.20 3.73
N VAL A 81 14.22 5.64 2.88
CA VAL A 81 14.07 5.44 1.44
C VAL A 81 14.26 3.99 1.02
N TYR A 82 15.14 3.22 1.68
CA TYR A 82 15.25 1.79 1.46
C TYR A 82 13.97 1.05 1.84
N LEU A 83 13.40 1.35 3.00
CA LEU A 83 12.13 0.76 3.42
C LEU A 83 11.00 1.09 2.44
N ASP A 84 10.84 2.34 2.05
CA ASP A 84 9.73 2.75 1.18
C ASP A 84 9.88 2.31 -0.28
N LEU A 85 11.10 2.26 -0.82
CA LEU A 85 11.31 1.97 -2.24
C LEU A 85 11.66 0.51 -2.55
N VAL A 86 12.36 -0.20 -1.64
CA VAL A 86 12.76 -1.60 -1.85
C VAL A 86 12.30 -2.55 -0.75
N GLY A 87 11.62 -2.00 0.28
CA GLY A 87 10.91 -2.77 1.30
C GLY A 87 11.79 -3.54 2.27
N ARG A 88 13.01 -3.06 2.52
CA ARG A 88 13.94 -3.58 3.53
C ARG A 88 14.81 -2.47 4.09
N ILE A 89 15.45 -2.72 5.21
CA ILE A 89 16.53 -1.84 5.68
C ILE A 89 17.73 -1.93 4.72
N PRO A 90 18.57 -0.88 4.63
CA PRO A 90 19.84 -0.97 3.90
C PRO A 90 20.78 -1.99 4.57
N GLU A 91 21.58 -2.68 3.80
CA GLU A 91 22.74 -3.39 4.33
C GLU A 91 23.74 -2.40 4.93
N THR A 92 24.58 -2.86 5.86
CA THR A 92 25.60 -1.99 6.47
C THR A 92 26.54 -1.39 5.44
N SER A 93 26.89 -2.12 4.39
CA SER A 93 27.71 -1.66 3.26
C SER A 93 27.04 -0.55 2.46
N GLU A 94 25.75 -0.69 2.18
CA GLU A 94 24.93 0.29 1.45
C GLU A 94 24.77 1.58 2.27
N ALA A 95 24.45 1.44 3.56
CA ALA A 95 24.32 2.59 4.46
C ALA A 95 25.65 3.36 4.58
N ASN A 96 26.77 2.67 4.80
CA ASN A 96 28.08 3.31 4.90
C ASN A 96 28.49 4.01 3.60
N ALA A 97 28.30 3.37 2.44
CA ALA A 97 28.61 3.99 1.15
C ALA A 97 27.82 5.29 0.93
N PHE A 98 26.56 5.33 1.35
CA PHE A 98 25.76 6.55 1.27
C PHE A 98 26.21 7.62 2.28
N LEU A 99 26.49 7.24 3.53
CA LEU A 99 26.89 8.17 4.58
C LEU A 99 28.26 8.82 4.30
N GLU A 100 29.19 8.04 3.77
CA GLU A 100 30.55 8.51 3.42
C GLU A 100 30.58 9.36 2.14
N CYS A 101 29.52 9.31 1.33
CA CYS A 101 29.44 10.09 0.10
C CYS A 101 29.24 11.57 0.42
N ASN A 102 30.16 12.43 -0.03
CA ASN A 102 30.13 13.88 0.18
C ASN A 102 29.42 14.66 -0.94
N ASN A 103 28.81 13.99 -1.92
CA ASN A 103 28.10 14.65 -3.01
C ASN A 103 26.78 15.26 -2.49
N SER A 104 26.54 16.54 -2.79
CA SER A 104 25.30 17.24 -2.41
C SER A 104 24.04 16.63 -3.04
N GLY A 105 24.14 15.98 -4.19
CA GLY A 105 23.06 15.29 -4.90
C GLY A 105 22.89 13.81 -4.49
N LYS A 106 23.57 13.33 -3.44
CA LYS A 106 23.58 11.90 -3.08
C LYS A 106 22.18 11.32 -2.78
N ARG A 107 21.25 12.11 -2.18
CA ARG A 107 19.88 11.65 -1.90
C ARG A 107 19.11 11.40 -3.19
N GLU A 108 19.19 12.29 -4.16
CA GLU A 108 18.57 12.11 -5.47
C GLU A 108 19.20 10.94 -6.24
N ALA A 109 20.51 10.81 -6.22
CA ALA A 109 21.22 9.70 -6.85
C ALA A 109 20.80 8.35 -6.24
N LEU A 110 20.65 8.27 -4.91
CA LEU A 110 20.17 7.08 -4.22
C LEU A 110 18.73 6.74 -4.62
N VAL A 111 17.81 7.71 -4.59
CA VAL A 111 16.41 7.47 -4.99
C VAL A 111 16.34 6.93 -6.42
N ASN A 112 17.07 7.54 -7.36
CA ASN A 112 17.10 7.09 -8.75
C ASN A 112 17.65 5.66 -8.86
N SER A 113 18.75 5.34 -8.16
CA SER A 113 19.35 4.01 -8.22
C SER A 113 18.42 2.92 -7.65
N LEU A 114 17.70 3.20 -6.57
CA LEU A 114 16.76 2.23 -5.96
C LEU A 114 15.55 1.97 -6.84
N LEU A 115 15.01 3.00 -7.50
CA LEU A 115 13.86 2.88 -8.42
C LEU A 115 14.15 2.01 -9.65
N ASP A 116 15.43 1.85 -10.02
CA ASP A 116 15.85 1.04 -11.18
C ASP A 116 16.20 -0.41 -10.80
N THR A 117 16.01 -0.82 -9.54
CA THR A 117 16.33 -2.17 -9.07
C THR A 117 15.18 -3.15 -9.28
N ASP A 118 15.50 -4.44 -9.39
CA ASP A 118 14.52 -5.52 -9.34
C ASP A 118 13.82 -5.60 -7.98
N GLU A 119 14.53 -5.25 -6.90
CA GLU A 119 13.94 -5.20 -5.54
C GLU A 119 12.82 -4.17 -5.44
N HIS A 120 12.95 -3.01 -6.11
CA HIS A 120 11.85 -2.03 -6.22
C HIS A 120 10.63 -2.64 -6.88
N ALA A 121 10.80 -3.30 -8.01
CA ALA A 121 9.70 -3.95 -8.71
C ALA A 121 9.05 -5.07 -7.88
N GLU A 122 9.84 -5.85 -7.16
CA GLU A 122 9.34 -6.89 -6.24
C GLU A 122 8.54 -6.29 -5.08
N HIS A 123 9.09 -5.27 -4.44
CA HIS A 123 8.45 -4.61 -3.31
C HIS A 123 7.11 -3.99 -3.70
N PHE A 124 7.07 -3.19 -4.76
CA PHE A 124 5.83 -2.58 -5.19
C PHE A 124 4.83 -3.59 -5.77
N ALA A 125 5.28 -4.70 -6.35
CA ALA A 125 4.38 -5.80 -6.73
C ALA A 125 3.66 -6.38 -5.51
N GLU A 126 4.33 -6.54 -4.38
CA GLU A 126 3.72 -6.99 -3.12
C GLU A 126 2.76 -5.94 -2.55
N VAL A 127 3.10 -4.64 -2.64
CA VAL A 127 2.21 -3.55 -2.24
C VAL A 127 0.95 -3.53 -3.09
N PHE A 128 1.07 -3.60 -4.42
CA PHE A 128 -0.07 -3.66 -5.33
C PHE A 128 -0.89 -4.94 -5.15
N ASP A 129 -0.24 -6.10 -4.95
CA ASP A 129 -0.95 -7.35 -4.65
C ASP A 129 -1.81 -7.22 -3.39
N ALA A 130 -1.25 -6.67 -2.33
CA ALA A 130 -1.95 -6.51 -1.07
C ALA A 130 -3.10 -5.48 -1.16
N ILE A 131 -2.94 -4.41 -1.94
CA ILE A 131 -4.00 -3.40 -2.17
C ILE A 131 -5.12 -3.98 -3.04
N LEU A 132 -4.78 -4.62 -4.16
CA LEU A 132 -5.75 -5.04 -5.18
C LEU A 132 -6.47 -6.36 -4.83
N ILE A 133 -5.79 -7.29 -4.17
CA ILE A 133 -6.33 -8.62 -3.84
C ILE A 133 -6.56 -8.79 -2.33
N GLY A 134 -5.76 -8.12 -1.52
CA GLY A 134 -5.78 -8.26 -0.07
C GLY A 134 -4.87 -9.38 0.45
N ARG A 135 -4.83 -9.50 1.78
CA ARG A 135 -4.04 -10.51 2.50
C ARG A 135 -4.72 -11.89 2.45
N THR A 136 -3.92 -12.94 2.49
CA THR A 136 -4.41 -14.30 2.35
C THR A 136 -3.47 -15.31 3.01
N ASP A 137 -3.92 -16.57 3.10
CA ASP A 137 -3.10 -17.70 3.57
C ASP A 137 -2.08 -18.17 2.50
N ALA A 138 -1.21 -19.09 2.91
CA ALA A 138 -0.15 -19.63 2.03
C ALA A 138 -0.71 -20.37 0.80
N GLU A 139 -1.85 -21.05 0.93
CA GLU A 139 -2.48 -21.76 -0.19
C GLU A 139 -2.95 -20.78 -1.27
N GLN A 140 -3.70 -19.76 -0.88
CA GLN A 140 -4.18 -18.75 -1.81
C GLN A 140 -3.03 -17.92 -2.40
N LEU A 141 -2.00 -17.61 -1.60
CA LEU A 141 -0.78 -16.97 -2.10
C LEU A 141 -0.09 -17.85 -3.16
N GLY A 142 -0.01 -19.17 -2.92
CA GLY A 142 0.50 -20.14 -3.88
C GLY A 142 -0.34 -20.22 -5.17
N ARG A 143 -1.68 -20.13 -5.05
CA ARG A 143 -2.58 -20.12 -6.22
C ARG A 143 -2.37 -18.87 -7.08
N ARG A 144 -2.29 -17.66 -6.50
CA ARG A 144 -2.07 -16.42 -7.26
C ARG A 144 -0.67 -16.38 -7.89
N THR A 145 0.34 -16.98 -7.23
CA THR A 145 1.67 -17.12 -7.81
C THR A 145 1.66 -18.05 -9.02
N LYS A 146 0.98 -19.21 -8.94
CA LYS A 146 0.81 -20.15 -10.06
C LYS A 146 -0.02 -19.56 -11.20
N ALA A 147 -0.90 -18.61 -10.91
CA ALA A 147 -1.66 -17.87 -11.89
C ALA A 147 -0.87 -16.70 -12.53
N HIS A 148 0.41 -16.58 -12.26
CA HIS A 148 1.32 -15.52 -12.76
C HIS A 148 0.92 -14.10 -12.39
N TRP A 149 0.06 -13.92 -11.38
CA TRP A 149 -0.36 -12.58 -10.93
C TRP A 149 0.80 -11.75 -10.39
N ILE A 150 1.63 -12.33 -9.54
CA ILE A 150 2.80 -11.64 -8.98
C ILE A 150 3.82 -11.31 -10.08
N ASP A 151 4.06 -12.23 -11.03
CA ASP A 151 4.97 -12.00 -12.14
C ASP A 151 4.45 -10.89 -13.08
N TYR A 152 3.14 -10.83 -13.30
CA TYR A 152 2.49 -9.75 -14.04
C TYR A 152 2.72 -8.39 -13.40
N LEU A 153 2.53 -8.27 -12.07
CA LEU A 153 2.78 -7.03 -11.34
C LEU A 153 4.27 -6.65 -11.36
N LYS A 154 5.17 -7.61 -11.15
CA LYS A 154 6.62 -7.38 -11.24
C LYS A 154 7.02 -6.85 -12.60
N ARG A 155 6.49 -7.45 -13.68
CA ARG A 155 6.77 -7.01 -15.05
C ARG A 155 6.25 -5.59 -15.30
N PHE A 156 5.02 -5.29 -14.89
CA PHE A 156 4.44 -3.95 -14.96
C PHE A 156 5.40 -2.90 -14.38
N LEU A 157 5.90 -3.14 -13.17
CA LEU A 157 6.74 -2.20 -12.42
C LEU A 157 8.16 -2.12 -12.99
N ARG A 158 8.74 -3.27 -13.39
CA ARG A 158 10.09 -3.31 -13.99
C ARG A 158 10.14 -2.57 -15.32
N GLU A 159 9.15 -2.77 -16.18
CA GLU A 159 9.03 -2.13 -17.48
C GLU A 159 8.48 -0.70 -17.40
N ASN A 160 8.06 -0.26 -16.22
CA ASN A 160 7.41 1.03 -15.98
C ASN A 160 6.24 1.27 -16.96
N ARG A 161 5.37 0.28 -17.13
CA ARG A 161 4.21 0.36 -18.02
C ARG A 161 3.20 1.40 -17.50
N PRO A 162 2.46 2.07 -18.39
CA PRO A 162 1.42 3.01 -17.99
C PRO A 162 0.37 2.37 -17.09
N TRP A 163 0.13 2.95 -15.91
CA TRP A 163 -0.83 2.38 -14.95
C TRP A 163 -2.26 2.30 -15.50
N ASN A 164 -2.69 3.26 -16.31
CA ASN A 164 -4.02 3.21 -16.94
C ASN A 164 -4.18 2.01 -17.88
N GLU A 165 -3.14 1.62 -18.63
CA GLU A 165 -3.16 0.44 -19.49
C GLU A 165 -3.24 -0.85 -18.64
N VAL A 166 -2.45 -0.92 -17.58
CA VAL A 166 -2.47 -2.04 -16.63
C VAL A 166 -3.84 -2.18 -15.96
N ALA A 167 -4.45 -1.07 -15.54
CA ALA A 167 -5.80 -1.07 -14.97
C ALA A 167 -6.85 -1.59 -15.96
N GLN A 168 -6.74 -1.19 -17.24
CA GLN A 168 -7.63 -1.69 -18.31
C GLN A 168 -7.45 -3.20 -18.54
N GLU A 169 -6.21 -3.70 -18.60
CA GLU A 169 -5.92 -5.13 -18.77
C GLU A 169 -6.50 -5.97 -17.62
N ILE A 170 -6.31 -5.50 -16.38
CA ILE A 170 -6.82 -6.15 -15.16
C ILE A 170 -8.35 -6.25 -15.20
N VAL A 171 -9.03 -5.18 -15.58
CA VAL A 171 -10.50 -5.14 -15.63
C VAL A 171 -11.07 -5.91 -16.81
N LEU A 172 -10.40 -5.87 -17.96
CA LEU A 172 -10.81 -6.67 -19.13
C LEU A 172 -10.65 -8.17 -18.88
N ALA A 173 -9.60 -8.57 -18.18
CA ALA A 173 -9.26 -9.97 -17.90
C ALA A 173 -9.30 -10.85 -19.18
N ARG A 174 -8.63 -10.39 -20.26
CA ARG A 174 -8.62 -11.02 -21.60
C ARG A 174 -7.21 -11.21 -22.14
N SER A 175 -6.27 -11.44 -21.30
CA SER A 175 -4.88 -11.57 -21.74
C SER A 175 -4.65 -12.82 -22.59
N GLY A 176 -3.91 -12.62 -23.67
CA GLY A 176 -3.64 -13.65 -24.67
C GLY A 176 -2.28 -14.33 -24.56
N SER A 177 -1.39 -13.88 -23.67
CA SER A 177 -0.07 -14.49 -23.43
C SER A 177 0.05 -15.03 -22.00
N THR A 178 0.87 -16.05 -21.78
CA THR A 178 1.01 -16.69 -20.46
C THR A 178 1.39 -15.69 -19.36
N VAL A 179 2.23 -14.72 -19.65
CA VAL A 179 2.64 -13.71 -18.66
C VAL A 179 1.55 -12.68 -18.42
N ASP A 180 0.81 -12.30 -19.46
CA ASP A 180 -0.29 -11.33 -19.33
C ASP A 180 -1.52 -11.95 -18.68
N GLN A 181 -1.66 -13.28 -18.71
CA GLN A 181 -2.76 -14.00 -18.05
C GLN A 181 -2.82 -13.73 -16.54
N GLY A 182 -1.71 -13.33 -15.94
CA GLY A 182 -1.72 -12.87 -14.56
C GLY A 182 -2.78 -11.83 -14.28
N ALA A 183 -3.07 -10.92 -15.21
CA ALA A 183 -4.12 -9.90 -15.09
C ALA A 183 -5.51 -10.49 -14.81
N ASN A 184 -5.80 -11.69 -15.32
CA ASN A 184 -7.11 -12.34 -15.15
C ASN A 184 -7.40 -12.68 -13.69
N TRP A 185 -6.35 -12.86 -12.87
CA TRP A 185 -6.47 -13.25 -11.47
C TRP A 185 -7.30 -12.26 -10.66
N TYR A 186 -7.24 -10.99 -10.98
CA TYR A 186 -7.98 -9.95 -10.26
C TYR A 186 -9.50 -10.22 -10.24
N LEU A 187 -10.10 -10.49 -11.39
CA LEU A 187 -11.52 -10.86 -11.47
C LEU A 187 -11.75 -12.31 -11.03
N TYR A 188 -10.87 -13.22 -11.46
CA TYR A 188 -10.99 -14.65 -11.18
C TYR A 188 -11.03 -14.95 -9.67
N SER A 189 -10.22 -14.29 -8.87
CA SER A 189 -10.15 -14.48 -7.42
C SER A 189 -11.46 -14.15 -6.68
N ARG A 190 -12.35 -13.37 -7.30
CA ARG A 190 -13.65 -12.97 -6.73
C ARG A 190 -14.77 -13.96 -7.01
N ASN A 191 -14.46 -15.16 -7.53
CA ASN A 191 -15.33 -16.34 -7.59
C ASN A 191 -16.71 -16.09 -8.21
N ASN A 192 -16.79 -15.36 -9.32
CA ASN A 192 -18.04 -15.04 -10.02
C ASN A 192 -19.04 -14.21 -9.18
N LYS A 193 -18.57 -13.41 -8.25
CA LYS A 193 -19.42 -12.51 -7.47
C LYS A 193 -19.34 -11.09 -8.02
N PRO A 194 -20.30 -10.65 -8.84
CA PRO A 194 -20.24 -9.35 -9.49
C PRO A 194 -20.29 -8.18 -8.50
N GLN A 195 -20.89 -8.34 -7.32
CA GLN A 195 -20.89 -7.35 -6.25
C GLN A 195 -19.47 -7.16 -5.69
N ASP A 196 -18.78 -8.25 -5.32
CA ASP A 196 -17.41 -8.21 -4.82
C ASP A 196 -16.46 -7.58 -5.89
N ILE A 197 -16.73 -7.83 -7.18
CA ILE A 197 -15.97 -7.21 -8.28
C ILE A 197 -16.26 -5.71 -8.35
N ALA A 198 -17.53 -5.31 -8.30
CA ALA A 198 -17.93 -3.90 -8.40
C ALA A 198 -17.35 -3.06 -7.24
N GLU A 199 -17.47 -3.55 -6.01
CA GLU A 199 -16.91 -2.89 -4.83
C GLU A 199 -15.38 -2.75 -4.93
N ALA A 200 -14.69 -3.82 -5.33
CA ALA A 200 -13.26 -3.78 -5.53
C ALA A 200 -12.82 -2.83 -6.65
N VAL A 201 -13.48 -2.88 -7.81
CA VAL A 201 -13.16 -1.99 -8.95
C VAL A 201 -13.37 -0.53 -8.56
N SER A 202 -14.46 -0.21 -7.85
CA SER A 202 -14.72 1.14 -7.37
C SER A 202 -13.64 1.63 -6.40
N LYS A 203 -13.29 0.82 -5.41
CA LYS A 203 -12.26 1.14 -4.43
C LYS A 203 -10.88 1.22 -5.10
N ASP A 204 -10.49 0.18 -5.84
CA ASP A 204 -9.11 -0.01 -6.28
C ASP A 204 -8.69 0.94 -7.41
N PHE A 205 -9.60 1.28 -8.33
CA PHE A 205 -9.30 2.14 -9.48
C PHE A 205 -9.84 3.56 -9.35
N PHE A 206 -10.92 3.77 -8.59
CA PHE A 206 -11.51 5.10 -8.45
C PHE A 206 -11.36 5.69 -7.04
N GLY A 207 -10.89 4.90 -6.08
CA GLY A 207 -10.71 5.34 -4.69
C GLY A 207 -12.02 5.69 -3.99
N VAL A 208 -13.14 5.08 -4.40
CA VAL A 208 -14.48 5.35 -3.88
C VAL A 208 -15.09 4.09 -3.30
N ARG A 209 -15.56 4.16 -2.07
CA ARG A 209 -16.34 3.09 -1.44
C ARG A 209 -17.82 3.26 -1.77
N ILE A 210 -18.41 2.22 -2.37
CA ILE A 210 -19.81 2.24 -2.81
C ILE A 210 -20.71 1.25 -2.07
N ASP A 211 -20.19 0.53 -1.10
CA ASP A 211 -20.89 -0.55 -0.38
C ASP A 211 -22.19 -0.06 0.26
N CYS A 212 -22.25 1.16 0.80
CA CYS A 212 -23.50 1.75 1.33
C CYS A 212 -24.57 1.90 0.23
N ALA A 213 -24.13 2.15 -1.02
CA ALA A 213 -25.04 2.34 -2.14
C ALA A 213 -25.69 1.04 -2.66
N GLN A 214 -25.37 -0.11 -2.08
CA GLN A 214 -26.07 -1.36 -2.34
C GLN A 214 -27.57 -1.28 -1.97
N CYS A 215 -27.89 -0.61 -0.85
CA CYS A 215 -29.24 -0.59 -0.29
C CYS A 215 -29.95 0.76 -0.46
N HIS A 216 -29.23 1.87 -0.49
CA HIS A 216 -29.75 3.24 -0.58
C HIS A 216 -28.67 4.18 -1.13
N ASP A 217 -29.05 5.36 -1.57
CA ASP A 217 -28.07 6.41 -1.93
C ASP A 217 -27.16 6.71 -0.74
N HIS A 218 -25.88 7.03 -1.02
CA HIS A 218 -24.92 7.26 0.04
C HIS A 218 -25.38 8.40 0.96
N PRO A 219 -25.39 8.21 2.30
CA PRO A 219 -26.05 9.15 3.21
C PRO A 219 -25.37 10.52 3.31
N LEU A 220 -24.09 10.61 2.97
CA LEU A 220 -23.29 11.83 3.14
C LEU A 220 -22.71 12.33 1.80
N ALA A 221 -22.44 11.46 0.84
CA ALA A 221 -21.89 11.78 -0.47
C ALA A 221 -22.98 11.61 -1.54
N SER A 222 -23.75 12.65 -1.79
CA SER A 222 -24.96 12.60 -2.64
C SER A 222 -24.70 12.25 -4.10
N GLU A 223 -23.45 12.34 -4.57
CA GLU A 223 -23.03 11.91 -5.90
C GLU A 223 -22.95 10.40 -6.05
N ILE A 224 -22.98 9.63 -4.95
CA ILE A 224 -22.93 8.17 -4.93
C ILE A 224 -24.35 7.64 -4.71
N GLU A 225 -25.04 7.35 -5.80
CA GLU A 225 -26.41 6.87 -5.80
C GLU A 225 -26.48 5.33 -5.90
N GLN A 226 -27.57 4.71 -5.44
CA GLN A 226 -27.81 3.29 -5.52
C GLN A 226 -27.69 2.74 -6.96
N ARG A 227 -28.13 3.55 -7.95
CA ARG A 227 -27.99 3.17 -9.38
C ARG A 227 -26.53 3.02 -9.82
N HIS A 228 -25.57 3.72 -9.21
CA HIS A 228 -24.14 3.59 -9.53
C HIS A 228 -23.58 2.25 -9.05
N TYR A 229 -23.99 1.78 -7.86
CA TYR A 229 -23.62 0.47 -7.35
C TYR A 229 -24.14 -0.64 -8.29
N TRP A 230 -25.43 -0.67 -8.54
CA TRP A 230 -26.05 -1.71 -9.37
C TRP A 230 -25.67 -1.59 -10.84
N GLY A 231 -25.38 -0.40 -11.30
CA GLY A 231 -24.83 -0.16 -12.63
C GLY A 231 -23.45 -0.76 -12.80
N LEU A 232 -22.56 -0.57 -11.82
CA LEU A 232 -21.24 -1.18 -11.82
C LEU A 232 -21.33 -2.71 -11.74
N VAL A 233 -22.22 -3.25 -10.91
CA VAL A 233 -22.52 -4.70 -10.88
C VAL A 233 -22.97 -5.21 -12.23
N ALA A 234 -23.81 -4.45 -12.98
CA ALA A 234 -24.32 -4.85 -14.30
C ALA A 234 -23.21 -4.99 -15.35
N PHE A 235 -22.12 -4.21 -15.25
CA PHE A 235 -20.95 -4.35 -16.15
C PHE A 235 -20.25 -5.70 -15.97
N PHE A 236 -20.30 -6.31 -14.79
CA PHE A 236 -19.54 -7.53 -14.46
C PHE A 236 -20.40 -8.80 -14.33
N ASN A 237 -21.73 -8.70 -14.27
CA ASN A 237 -22.59 -9.84 -13.97
C ASN A 237 -22.70 -10.90 -15.10
N ARG A 238 -22.11 -10.65 -16.25
CA ARG A 238 -21.92 -11.64 -17.34
C ARG A 238 -20.59 -12.37 -17.28
N SER A 239 -19.71 -12.01 -16.34
CA SER A 239 -18.39 -12.61 -16.17
C SER A 239 -18.50 -13.97 -15.50
N LYS A 240 -17.73 -14.97 -15.99
CA LYS A 240 -17.69 -16.32 -15.46
C LYS A 240 -16.26 -16.86 -15.47
N ASN A 241 -15.81 -17.34 -14.33
CA ASN A 241 -14.52 -18.02 -14.22
C ASN A 241 -14.50 -19.30 -15.06
N VAL A 242 -13.40 -19.52 -15.75
CA VAL A 242 -13.13 -20.73 -16.52
C VAL A 242 -11.65 -21.13 -16.31
N ASP A 243 -11.40 -22.44 -16.25
CA ASP A 243 -10.04 -22.96 -16.24
C ASP A 243 -9.64 -23.34 -17.67
N THR A 244 -8.62 -22.67 -18.17
CA THR A 244 -8.05 -22.92 -19.50
C THR A 244 -6.82 -23.81 -19.39
N SER A 245 -6.28 -24.28 -20.51
CA SER A 245 -5.00 -25.01 -20.54
C SER A 245 -3.81 -24.15 -20.08
N GLU A 246 -3.96 -22.83 -20.16
CA GLU A 246 -2.90 -21.87 -19.83
C GLU A 246 -3.05 -21.26 -18.43
N GLY A 247 -4.17 -21.53 -17.73
CA GLY A 247 -4.43 -21.06 -16.37
C GLY A 247 -5.81 -20.43 -16.18
N PRO A 248 -6.01 -19.64 -15.12
CA PRO A 248 -7.27 -18.98 -14.83
C PRO A 248 -7.70 -18.00 -15.92
N GLY A 249 -8.94 -18.09 -16.38
CA GLY A 249 -9.54 -17.21 -17.35
C GLY A 249 -10.90 -16.69 -16.91
N VAL A 250 -11.37 -15.61 -17.52
CA VAL A 250 -12.69 -15.03 -17.24
C VAL A 250 -13.45 -14.85 -18.56
N SER A 251 -14.37 -15.78 -18.82
CA SER A 251 -15.30 -15.72 -19.94
C SER A 251 -16.38 -14.68 -19.71
N GLU A 252 -17.03 -14.24 -20.77
CA GLU A 252 -18.18 -13.31 -20.69
C GLU A 252 -19.30 -13.79 -21.59
N SER A 253 -20.56 -13.81 -21.06
CA SER A 253 -21.75 -14.17 -21.84
C SER A 253 -22.19 -13.00 -22.75
N ALA A 254 -22.65 -13.33 -23.95
CA ALA A 254 -23.26 -12.35 -24.86
C ALA A 254 -24.71 -12.03 -24.48
N ILE A 255 -25.36 -12.89 -23.71
CA ILE A 255 -26.78 -12.81 -23.36
C ILE A 255 -27.00 -12.81 -21.86
N GLY A 256 -28.21 -12.45 -21.42
CA GLY A 256 -28.62 -12.45 -20.03
C GLY A 256 -28.02 -11.28 -19.21
N GLY A 257 -27.96 -11.46 -17.89
CA GLY A 257 -27.39 -10.48 -16.97
C GLY A 257 -28.23 -9.20 -16.83
N PHE A 258 -29.47 -9.20 -17.24
CA PHE A 258 -30.43 -8.14 -16.97
C PHE A 258 -31.09 -8.39 -15.61
N SER A 259 -30.92 -7.47 -14.69
CA SER A 259 -31.44 -7.55 -13.34
C SER A 259 -32.08 -6.22 -12.94
N GLU A 260 -32.74 -6.23 -11.80
CA GLU A 260 -33.37 -5.07 -11.18
C GLU A 260 -32.93 -4.97 -9.73
N PHE A 261 -32.95 -3.78 -9.19
CA PHE A 261 -32.77 -3.52 -7.77
C PHE A 261 -33.99 -2.80 -7.20
N SER A 262 -34.21 -2.91 -5.90
CA SER A 262 -35.30 -2.20 -5.22
C SER A 262 -34.73 -1.03 -4.44
N ASN A 263 -35.32 0.14 -4.60
CA ASN A 263 -35.00 1.30 -3.78
C ASN A 263 -35.71 1.22 -2.41
N LEU A 264 -35.43 2.16 -1.51
CA LEU A 264 -36.03 2.22 -0.17
C LEU A 264 -37.56 2.35 -0.17
N GLU A 265 -38.16 2.83 -1.26
CA GLU A 265 -39.61 2.94 -1.44
C GLU A 265 -40.23 1.61 -1.92
N GLY A 266 -39.41 0.57 -2.14
CA GLY A 266 -39.84 -0.73 -2.66
C GLY A 266 -40.12 -0.72 -4.18
N LYS A 267 -39.70 0.35 -4.89
CA LYS A 267 -39.83 0.42 -6.35
C LYS A 267 -38.71 -0.35 -6.99
N SER A 268 -39.03 -1.28 -7.90
CA SER A 268 -38.07 -1.98 -8.73
C SER A 268 -37.58 -1.09 -9.85
N LEU A 269 -36.25 -0.99 -10.02
CA LEU A 269 -35.58 -0.22 -11.04
C LEU A 269 -34.59 -1.12 -11.80
N PRO A 270 -34.42 -0.93 -13.12
CA PRO A 270 -33.49 -1.75 -13.90
C PRO A 270 -32.04 -1.39 -13.54
N ASN A 271 -31.16 -2.40 -13.49
CA ASN A 271 -29.73 -2.19 -13.47
C ASN A 271 -29.27 -1.72 -14.86
N GLU A 272 -29.01 -0.45 -14.99
CA GLU A 272 -28.44 0.16 -16.20
C GLU A 272 -26.91 0.13 -16.16
N LEU A 273 -26.25 0.17 -17.31
CA LEU A 273 -24.78 0.24 -17.37
C LEU A 273 -24.34 1.70 -17.10
N VAL A 274 -24.22 2.08 -15.84
CA VAL A 274 -23.90 3.45 -15.42
C VAL A 274 -22.96 3.45 -14.24
N TYR A 275 -22.08 4.45 -14.17
CA TYR A 275 -21.19 4.68 -13.03
C TYR A 275 -21.05 6.17 -12.74
N LEU A 276 -20.26 6.51 -11.72
CA LEU A 276 -20.03 7.87 -11.23
C LEU A 276 -19.73 8.86 -12.37
N GLY A 277 -20.14 10.12 -12.20
CA GLY A 277 -20.02 11.14 -13.24
C GLY A 277 -20.98 10.94 -14.42
N ASN A 278 -22.06 10.16 -14.23
CA ASN A 278 -23.05 9.81 -15.27
C ASN A 278 -22.44 9.15 -16.51
N ARG A 279 -21.32 8.45 -16.35
CA ARG A 279 -20.74 7.64 -17.42
C ARG A 279 -21.62 6.43 -17.67
N ARG A 280 -22.26 6.42 -18.84
CA ARG A 280 -23.34 5.49 -19.19
C ARG A 280 -23.06 4.81 -20.51
N VAL A 281 -23.49 3.54 -20.61
CA VAL A 281 -23.50 2.76 -21.84
C VAL A 281 -24.91 2.30 -22.12
N GLU A 282 -25.41 2.57 -23.31
CA GLU A 282 -26.75 2.12 -23.74
C GLU A 282 -26.70 0.65 -24.15
N GLU A 283 -27.61 -0.14 -23.61
CA GLU A 283 -27.83 -1.53 -24.04
C GLU A 283 -29.33 -1.81 -24.08
N SER A 284 -29.79 -2.35 -25.20
CA SER A 284 -31.20 -2.73 -25.36
C SER A 284 -31.53 -3.89 -24.44
N ARG A 285 -32.53 -3.69 -23.58
CA ARG A 285 -33.03 -4.72 -22.68
C ARG A 285 -34.09 -5.55 -23.42
N PRO A 286 -33.99 -6.89 -23.49
CA PRO A 286 -35.01 -7.72 -24.07
C PRO A 286 -36.32 -7.60 -23.30
N THR A 287 -37.45 -7.74 -23.99
CA THR A 287 -38.75 -7.84 -23.33
C THR A 287 -38.92 -9.19 -22.64
N LYS A 288 -39.94 -9.36 -21.77
CA LYS A 288 -40.20 -10.64 -21.08
C LYS A 288 -40.49 -11.80 -22.04
N ASP A 289 -40.95 -11.49 -23.23
CA ASP A 289 -41.33 -12.48 -24.26
C ASP A 289 -40.16 -12.82 -25.20
N ASP A 290 -39.09 -12.06 -25.19
CA ASP A 290 -37.91 -12.32 -26.00
C ASP A 290 -37.10 -13.49 -25.40
N LYS A 291 -36.92 -14.53 -26.21
CA LYS A 291 -36.01 -15.64 -25.88
C LYS A 291 -34.63 -15.33 -26.42
N GLU A 292 -33.73 -15.03 -25.54
CA GLU A 292 -32.31 -14.91 -25.90
C GLU A 292 -31.73 -16.32 -26.10
N GLU A 293 -31.09 -16.56 -27.23
CA GLU A 293 -30.36 -17.78 -27.53
C GLU A 293 -28.86 -17.48 -27.58
N ASP A 294 -28.07 -18.24 -26.83
CA ASP A 294 -26.62 -18.16 -26.84
C ASP A 294 -26.06 -18.81 -28.13
N ARG A 295 -25.74 -17.99 -29.12
CA ARG A 295 -25.27 -18.42 -30.45
C ARG A 295 -23.82 -18.00 -30.65
N ASP A 296 -23.04 -18.81 -31.34
CA ASP A 296 -21.62 -18.56 -31.60
C ASP A 296 -21.40 -17.25 -32.41
N GLU A 297 -22.37 -16.83 -33.24
CA GLU A 297 -22.29 -15.58 -33.99
C GLU A 297 -22.26 -14.32 -33.09
N LEU A 298 -22.68 -14.43 -31.84
CA LEU A 298 -22.62 -13.33 -30.84
C LEU A 298 -21.21 -13.11 -30.29
N TYR A 299 -20.30 -14.03 -30.54
CA TYR A 299 -18.95 -14.02 -30.02
C TYR A 299 -17.90 -13.71 -31.08
N VAL A 300 -16.76 -13.20 -30.60
CA VAL A 300 -15.55 -13.09 -31.39
C VAL A 300 -14.88 -14.47 -31.42
N SER A 301 -14.51 -14.95 -32.63
CA SER A 301 -13.77 -16.21 -32.73
C SER A 301 -12.43 -16.11 -32.05
N ASN A 302 -12.12 -17.05 -31.18
CA ASN A 302 -10.84 -17.19 -30.54
C ASN A 302 -10.34 -18.65 -30.57
N ASN A 303 -9.08 -18.88 -30.22
CA ASN A 303 -8.48 -20.22 -30.27
C ASN A 303 -8.89 -21.10 -29.07
N ASP A 304 -9.45 -20.51 -28.00
CA ASP A 304 -9.92 -21.24 -26.82
C ASP A 304 -11.44 -21.13 -26.70
N SER A 305 -12.13 -22.25 -26.95
CA SER A 305 -13.60 -22.33 -26.87
C SER A 305 -14.18 -22.05 -25.49
N LYS A 306 -13.35 -22.10 -24.43
CA LYS A 306 -13.78 -21.81 -23.07
C LYS A 306 -13.80 -20.30 -22.77
N LEU A 307 -12.91 -19.53 -23.40
CA LEU A 307 -12.83 -18.07 -23.24
C LEU A 307 -13.75 -17.38 -24.23
N LYS A 308 -15.04 -17.35 -23.94
CA LYS A 308 -16.00 -16.64 -24.78
C LYS A 308 -15.84 -15.11 -24.58
N VAL A 309 -15.71 -14.40 -25.69
CA VAL A 309 -15.65 -12.93 -25.76
C VAL A 309 -16.81 -12.45 -26.63
N PRO A 310 -17.85 -11.81 -26.07
CA PRO A 310 -18.97 -11.34 -26.85
C PRO A 310 -18.58 -10.15 -27.74
N LYS A 311 -19.23 -10.02 -28.92
CA LYS A 311 -19.05 -8.86 -29.80
C LYS A 311 -19.46 -7.55 -29.11
N PHE A 312 -20.54 -7.56 -28.34
CA PHE A 312 -20.83 -6.52 -27.35
C PHE A 312 -20.45 -7.01 -25.96
N SER A 313 -19.34 -6.52 -25.47
CA SER A 313 -18.82 -6.86 -24.14
C SER A 313 -19.13 -5.76 -23.16
N ARG A 314 -19.79 -6.07 -22.05
CA ARG A 314 -20.03 -5.12 -20.96
C ARG A 314 -18.73 -4.69 -20.28
N ARG A 315 -17.77 -5.61 -20.08
CA ARG A 315 -16.44 -5.28 -19.55
C ARG A 315 -15.66 -4.38 -20.51
N GLY A 316 -15.72 -4.67 -21.84
CA GLY A 316 -15.14 -3.81 -22.86
C GLY A 316 -15.76 -2.42 -22.85
N ALA A 317 -17.09 -2.35 -22.83
CA ALA A 317 -17.82 -1.08 -22.74
C ALA A 317 -17.50 -0.29 -21.45
N PHE A 318 -17.31 -0.99 -20.31
CA PHE A 318 -16.85 -0.35 -19.08
C PHE A 318 -15.47 0.29 -19.25
N VAL A 319 -14.51 -0.46 -19.78
CA VAL A 319 -13.15 0.06 -20.01
C VAL A 319 -13.17 1.25 -20.95
N GLU A 320 -13.85 1.16 -22.09
CA GLU A 320 -13.87 2.21 -23.12
C GLU A 320 -14.60 3.48 -22.67
N ASN A 321 -15.73 3.34 -21.96
CA ASN A 321 -16.62 4.47 -21.69
C ASN A 321 -16.58 4.96 -20.24
N VAL A 322 -16.12 4.11 -19.31
CA VAL A 322 -16.10 4.45 -17.88
C VAL A 322 -14.67 4.60 -17.37
N LEU A 323 -13.81 3.60 -17.53
CA LEU A 323 -12.48 3.60 -16.94
C LEU A 323 -11.50 4.53 -17.69
N THR A 324 -11.52 4.48 -19.03
CA THR A 324 -10.64 5.30 -19.86
C THR A 324 -10.94 6.79 -19.61
N ASP A 325 -9.90 7.56 -19.37
CA ASP A 325 -9.96 9.00 -19.10
C ASP A 325 -10.87 9.39 -17.91
N HIS A 326 -11.14 8.47 -17.01
CA HIS A 326 -11.90 8.82 -15.81
C HIS A 326 -11.01 9.60 -14.84
N PRO A 327 -11.41 10.82 -14.41
CA PRO A 327 -10.56 11.67 -13.58
C PRO A 327 -10.22 11.05 -12.22
N LEU A 328 -11.09 10.19 -11.68
CA LEU A 328 -10.84 9.50 -10.43
C LEU A 328 -9.72 8.46 -10.53
N LEU A 329 -9.43 7.87 -11.70
CA LEU A 329 -8.32 6.92 -11.84
C LEU A 329 -6.98 7.58 -11.46
N ALA A 330 -6.70 8.74 -12.01
CA ALA A 330 -5.48 9.48 -11.68
C ALA A 330 -5.48 10.00 -10.24
N ARG A 331 -6.62 10.54 -9.76
CA ARG A 331 -6.76 11.04 -8.38
C ARG A 331 -6.57 9.93 -7.33
N ALA A 332 -7.18 8.76 -7.55
CA ALA A 332 -7.03 7.60 -6.67
C ALA A 332 -5.58 7.10 -6.63
N THR A 333 -4.93 7.03 -7.79
CA THR A 333 -3.53 6.60 -7.89
C THR A 333 -2.61 7.57 -7.15
N VAL A 334 -2.76 8.87 -7.37
CA VAL A 334 -1.98 9.90 -6.66
C VAL A 334 -2.21 9.82 -5.17
N ASN A 335 -3.48 9.80 -4.73
CA ASN A 335 -3.79 9.79 -3.30
C ASN A 335 -3.26 8.55 -2.58
N ARG A 336 -3.32 7.39 -3.23
CA ARG A 336 -2.83 6.12 -2.67
C ARG A 336 -1.30 6.09 -2.58
N LEU A 337 -0.59 6.50 -3.63
CA LEU A 337 0.88 6.58 -3.61
C LEU A 337 1.37 7.67 -2.66
N TRP A 338 0.64 8.78 -2.55
CA TRP A 338 0.88 9.80 -1.54
C TRP A 338 0.72 9.22 -0.12
N GLY A 339 -0.39 8.51 0.15
CA GLY A 339 -0.62 7.85 1.44
C GLY A 339 0.45 6.83 1.78
N TRP A 340 0.90 6.03 0.80
CA TRP A 340 2.02 5.11 0.97
C TRP A 340 3.32 5.83 1.37
N MET A 341 3.69 6.88 0.65
CA MET A 341 4.95 7.59 0.87
C MET A 341 4.91 8.47 2.13
N MET A 342 3.82 9.20 2.35
CA MET A 342 3.70 10.22 3.41
C MET A 342 3.04 9.70 4.69
N GLY A 343 2.49 8.48 4.68
CA GLY A 343 1.78 7.89 5.84
C GLY A 343 0.32 8.30 5.99
N ARG A 344 -0.17 9.25 5.19
CA ARG A 344 -1.55 9.73 5.15
C ARG A 344 -1.87 10.27 3.76
N GLY A 345 -3.07 9.98 3.23
CA GLY A 345 -3.53 10.55 1.96
C GLY A 345 -3.81 12.06 2.04
N LEU A 346 -3.80 12.72 0.87
CA LEU A 346 -4.37 14.07 0.74
C LEU A 346 -5.87 14.06 1.03
N VAL A 347 -6.57 13.04 0.54
CA VAL A 347 -7.89 12.63 1.01
C VAL A 347 -7.69 11.48 2.00
N HIS A 348 -8.35 11.56 3.14
CA HIS A 348 -8.20 10.59 4.21
C HIS A 348 -9.57 10.21 4.81
N PRO A 349 -9.87 8.92 4.95
CA PRO A 349 -9.09 7.74 4.51
C PRO A 349 -8.79 7.69 3.01
N VAL A 350 -7.73 6.96 2.62
CA VAL A 350 -7.20 7.00 1.24
C VAL A 350 -8.23 6.67 0.16
N ASP A 351 -9.09 5.69 0.41
CA ASP A 351 -10.08 5.20 -0.56
C ASP A 351 -11.48 5.80 -0.34
N THR A 352 -11.55 7.09 0.03
CA THR A 352 -12.79 7.85 0.23
C THR A 352 -12.79 9.14 -0.59
N LEU A 353 -12.54 9.01 -1.91
CA LEU A 353 -12.58 10.15 -2.84
C LEU A 353 -14.02 10.54 -3.16
N ASP A 354 -14.69 11.11 -2.18
CA ASP A 354 -16.08 11.58 -2.26
C ASP A 354 -16.22 13.03 -1.73
N SER A 355 -17.40 13.61 -1.89
CA SER A 355 -17.66 15.01 -1.47
C SER A 355 -17.67 15.21 0.05
N TYR A 356 -17.82 14.14 0.83
CA TYR A 356 -17.79 14.20 2.30
C TYR A 356 -16.35 14.25 2.85
N HIS A 357 -15.37 13.73 2.12
CA HIS A 357 -13.97 13.70 2.50
C HIS A 357 -13.14 14.66 1.62
N PRO A 358 -13.17 15.97 1.88
CA PRO A 358 -12.41 16.93 1.09
C PRO A 358 -10.89 16.71 1.25
N PRO A 359 -10.11 16.88 0.19
CA PRO A 359 -8.65 16.79 0.29
C PRO A 359 -8.10 17.95 1.13
N SER A 360 -7.04 17.68 1.90
CA SER A 360 -6.32 18.71 2.67
C SER A 360 -5.70 19.79 1.78
N HIS A 361 -5.29 19.41 0.56
CA HIS A 361 -4.69 20.29 -0.44
C HIS A 361 -5.36 20.04 -1.80
N PRO A 362 -6.59 20.56 -2.03
CA PRO A 362 -7.39 20.19 -3.20
C PRO A 362 -6.71 20.52 -4.54
N GLY A 363 -6.14 21.69 -4.68
CA GLY A 363 -5.45 22.09 -5.90
C GLY A 363 -4.18 21.28 -6.18
N LEU A 364 -3.48 20.86 -5.14
CA LEU A 364 -2.34 19.96 -5.29
C LEU A 364 -2.75 18.57 -5.82
N LEU A 365 -3.80 17.98 -5.25
CA LEU A 365 -4.31 16.70 -5.71
C LEU A 365 -4.74 16.77 -7.17
N ASP A 366 -5.46 17.81 -7.56
CA ASP A 366 -5.93 18.01 -8.93
C ASP A 366 -4.79 18.26 -9.92
N TRP A 367 -3.77 18.98 -9.50
CA TRP A 367 -2.59 19.21 -10.33
C TRP A 367 -1.80 17.92 -10.55
N LEU A 368 -1.54 17.16 -9.47
CA LEU A 368 -0.80 15.89 -9.53
C LEU A 368 -1.56 14.84 -10.36
N ALA A 369 -2.89 14.79 -10.25
CA ALA A 369 -3.70 13.87 -11.05
C ALA A 369 -3.59 14.19 -12.55
N ARG A 370 -3.64 15.48 -12.92
CA ARG A 370 -3.42 15.91 -14.31
C ARG A 370 -2.00 15.66 -14.78
N ASP A 371 -1.00 15.90 -13.93
CA ASP A 371 0.41 15.63 -14.25
C ASP A 371 0.65 14.13 -14.48
N LEU A 372 0.10 13.27 -13.64
CA LEU A 372 0.17 11.81 -13.81
C LEU A 372 -0.46 11.38 -15.14
N ALA A 373 -1.65 11.86 -15.47
CA ALA A 373 -2.31 11.56 -16.74
C ALA A 373 -1.49 12.04 -17.94
N ASN A 374 -0.95 13.26 -17.88
CA ASN A 374 -0.14 13.85 -18.94
C ASN A 374 1.25 13.19 -19.09
N SER A 375 1.76 12.57 -18.03
CA SER A 375 3.01 11.79 -18.05
C SER A 375 2.78 10.30 -18.38
N ASN A 376 1.67 9.99 -19.04
CA ASN A 376 1.32 8.62 -19.43
C ASN A 376 1.22 7.67 -18.22
N TYR A 377 0.65 8.13 -17.12
CA TYR A 377 0.49 7.36 -15.87
C TYR A 377 1.79 6.71 -15.37
N ASP A 378 2.90 7.42 -15.49
CA ASP A 378 4.22 7.01 -15.00
C ASP A 378 4.27 7.08 -13.47
N ILE A 379 3.99 5.95 -12.80
CA ILE A 379 3.99 5.89 -11.32
C ILE A 379 5.39 5.96 -10.73
N ARG A 380 6.42 5.49 -11.43
CA ARG A 380 7.82 5.59 -10.97
C ARG A 380 8.24 7.06 -10.86
N ARG A 381 7.88 7.88 -11.85
CA ARG A 381 8.10 9.32 -11.83
C ARG A 381 7.39 9.98 -10.64
N LEU A 382 6.14 9.59 -10.34
CA LEU A 382 5.40 10.12 -9.19
C LEU A 382 6.08 9.73 -7.87
N ILE A 383 6.42 8.45 -7.68
CA ILE A 383 7.12 7.95 -6.48
C ILE A 383 8.44 8.69 -6.28
N ARG A 384 9.24 8.83 -7.36
CA ARG A 384 10.48 9.62 -7.34
C ARG A 384 10.24 11.04 -6.84
N SER A 385 9.25 11.71 -7.41
CA SER A 385 8.93 13.09 -7.04
C SER A 385 8.55 13.22 -5.58
N LEU A 386 7.75 12.30 -5.05
CA LEU A 386 7.36 12.25 -3.64
C LEU A 386 8.58 12.05 -2.72
N ALA A 387 9.47 11.11 -3.03
CA ALA A 387 10.66 10.82 -2.22
C ALA A 387 11.65 11.99 -2.15
N LEU A 388 11.64 12.88 -3.14
CA LEU A 388 12.53 14.03 -3.22
C LEU A 388 11.96 15.31 -2.61
N THR A 389 10.67 15.33 -2.21
CA THR A 389 10.06 16.50 -1.59
C THR A 389 10.68 16.84 -0.25
N ARG A 390 10.59 18.11 0.12
CA ARG A 390 10.97 18.58 1.46
C ARG A 390 10.18 17.84 2.54
N ALA A 391 8.87 17.69 2.38
CA ALA A 391 8.01 17.03 3.36
C ALA A 391 8.42 15.58 3.65
N TYR A 392 8.72 14.79 2.63
CA TYR A 392 9.22 13.42 2.80
C TYR A 392 10.55 13.36 3.55
N GLN A 393 11.38 14.39 3.41
CA GLN A 393 12.71 14.47 4.02
C GLN A 393 12.72 15.15 5.40
N LEU A 394 11.57 15.50 5.97
CA LEU A 394 11.50 16.05 7.33
C LEU A 394 11.78 14.96 8.38
N SER A 395 12.20 15.41 9.57
CA SER A 395 12.27 14.56 10.77
C SER A 395 10.87 14.20 11.24
N SER A 396 10.72 13.02 11.84
CA SER A 396 9.50 12.59 12.51
C SER A 396 9.34 13.15 13.94
N ALA A 397 10.40 13.73 14.51
CA ALA A 397 10.35 14.30 15.84
C ALA A 397 9.65 15.67 15.84
N GLU A 398 8.59 15.80 16.61
CA GLU A 398 7.88 17.06 16.85
C GLU A 398 7.80 17.36 18.35
N ASP A 399 8.08 18.62 18.71
CA ASP A 399 7.92 19.11 20.09
C ASP A 399 6.46 19.46 20.42
N LYS A 400 5.62 19.66 19.39
CA LYS A 400 4.23 20.07 19.53
C LYS A 400 3.36 19.28 18.56
N PHE A 401 2.18 18.91 19.03
CA PHE A 401 1.17 18.29 18.17
C PHE A 401 0.71 19.28 17.09
N VAL A 402 0.88 18.90 15.82
CA VAL A 402 0.32 19.55 14.64
C VAL A 402 -0.53 18.54 13.89
N ASP A 403 -1.67 18.98 13.33
CA ASP A 403 -2.51 18.06 12.57
C ASP A 403 -1.72 17.43 11.41
N PRO A 404 -1.67 16.09 11.32
CA PRO A 404 -0.93 15.37 10.28
C PRO A 404 -1.30 15.73 8.84
N GLN A 405 -2.47 16.32 8.61
CA GLN A 405 -2.90 16.77 7.28
C GLN A 405 -1.99 17.85 6.68
N TRP A 406 -1.18 18.53 7.49
CA TRP A 406 -0.27 19.59 7.05
C TRP A 406 1.11 19.09 6.66
N PHE A 407 1.43 17.81 6.90
CA PHE A 407 2.72 17.20 6.55
C PHE A 407 3.93 18.00 7.04
N THR A 408 3.85 18.55 8.26
CA THR A 408 4.92 19.34 8.90
C THR A 408 6.04 18.49 9.47
N ALA A 409 5.83 17.18 9.60
CA ALA A 409 6.80 16.17 10.00
C ALA A 409 6.58 14.90 9.20
N ALA A 410 7.59 14.06 9.09
CA ALA A 410 7.41 12.71 8.57
C ALA A 410 6.59 11.88 9.56
N LEU A 411 5.51 11.29 9.08
CA LEU A 411 4.67 10.42 9.92
C LEU A 411 5.35 9.05 10.10
N PRO A 412 5.52 8.55 11.33
CA PRO A 412 6.01 7.20 11.56
C PRO A 412 5.04 6.18 10.96
N LYS A 413 5.54 5.33 10.07
CA LYS A 413 4.76 4.29 9.40
C LYS A 413 5.16 2.92 9.92
N PRO A 414 4.24 2.07 10.38
CA PRO A 414 4.55 0.69 10.73
C PRO A 414 5.05 -0.06 9.49
N LEU A 415 6.04 -0.93 9.66
CA LEU A 415 6.50 -1.79 8.58
C LEU A 415 5.41 -2.80 8.22
N THR A 416 5.21 -3.02 6.93
CA THR A 416 4.33 -4.11 6.47
C THR A 416 4.95 -5.47 6.80
N ALA A 417 4.16 -6.53 6.69
CA ALA A 417 4.61 -7.89 6.94
C ALA A 417 5.88 -8.24 6.14
N GLU A 418 5.90 -7.90 4.86
CA GLU A 418 7.01 -8.19 3.95
C GLU A 418 8.24 -7.35 4.26
N MET A 419 8.04 -6.06 4.55
CA MET A 419 9.13 -5.16 4.94
C MET A 419 9.79 -5.63 6.24
N LEU A 420 8.98 -6.01 7.24
CA LEU A 420 9.48 -6.49 8.52
C LEU A 420 10.27 -7.79 8.35
N GLN A 421 9.71 -8.77 7.63
CA GLN A 421 10.36 -10.04 7.39
C GLN A 421 11.70 -9.87 6.66
N ARG A 422 11.72 -9.11 5.55
CA ARG A 422 12.96 -8.86 4.80
C ARG A 422 14.00 -8.09 5.63
N SER A 423 13.55 -7.10 6.41
CA SER A 423 14.45 -6.33 7.28
C SER A 423 15.09 -7.20 8.36
N ILE A 424 14.37 -8.16 8.94
CA ILE A 424 14.93 -9.12 9.89
C ILE A 424 15.97 -10.03 9.21
N ILE A 425 15.67 -10.51 8.00
CA ILE A 425 16.59 -11.34 7.20
C ILE A 425 17.88 -10.56 6.89
N VAL A 426 17.78 -9.33 6.42
CA VAL A 426 18.93 -8.47 6.15
C VAL A 426 19.75 -8.19 7.41
N ALA A 427 19.08 -7.85 8.52
CA ALA A 427 19.74 -7.54 9.80
C ALA A 427 20.53 -8.71 10.38
N LEU A 428 20.05 -9.93 10.20
CA LEU A 428 20.63 -11.12 10.82
C LEU A 428 21.50 -11.98 9.87
N ASP A 429 21.45 -11.69 8.58
CA ASP A 429 22.27 -12.33 7.55
C ASP A 429 22.34 -13.86 7.71
N PRO A 430 21.24 -14.61 7.52
CA PRO A 430 21.26 -16.06 7.61
C PRO A 430 22.05 -16.67 6.44
N ALA A 431 22.65 -17.85 6.66
CA ALA A 431 23.45 -18.54 5.65
C ALA A 431 22.66 -18.88 4.36
N ASP A 432 21.36 -19.10 4.51
CA ASP A 432 20.44 -19.31 3.39
C ASP A 432 19.15 -18.50 3.61
N PRO A 433 19.08 -17.27 3.08
CA PRO A 433 17.90 -16.41 3.20
C PRO A 433 16.61 -17.01 2.64
N SER A 434 16.71 -17.92 1.65
CA SER A 434 15.54 -18.50 0.98
C SER A 434 14.70 -19.38 1.91
N GLN A 435 15.32 -20.00 2.90
CA GLN A 435 14.63 -20.81 3.92
C GLN A 435 13.68 -19.99 4.79
N TRP A 436 13.92 -18.68 4.90
CA TRP A 436 13.17 -17.75 5.73
C TRP A 436 12.17 -16.90 4.94
N ASN A 437 12.19 -17.04 3.60
CA ASN A 437 11.28 -16.34 2.69
C ASN A 437 10.32 -17.28 1.94
N THR A 438 9.86 -18.33 2.62
CA THR A 438 8.87 -19.27 2.07
C THR A 438 7.46 -18.69 2.10
N LEU A 439 6.53 -19.27 1.33
CA LEU A 439 5.12 -18.85 1.33
C LEU A 439 4.50 -18.94 2.73
N GLU A 440 4.85 -19.97 3.52
CA GLU A 440 4.37 -20.16 4.88
C GLU A 440 4.87 -19.05 5.81
N HIS A 441 6.15 -18.70 5.75
CA HIS A 441 6.70 -17.59 6.53
C HIS A 441 6.03 -16.27 6.16
N ARG A 442 5.92 -15.98 4.87
CA ARG A 442 5.26 -14.75 4.38
C ARG A 442 3.79 -14.67 4.84
N ALA A 443 3.03 -15.75 4.70
CA ALA A 443 1.65 -15.81 5.15
C ALA A 443 1.51 -15.66 6.67
N SER A 444 2.44 -16.21 7.45
CA SER A 444 2.47 -16.05 8.92
C SER A 444 2.67 -14.60 9.33
N PHE A 445 3.62 -13.89 8.70
CA PHE A 445 3.81 -12.46 8.94
C PHE A 445 2.58 -11.66 8.49
N ALA A 446 2.06 -11.90 7.29
CA ALA A 446 0.89 -11.20 6.75
C ALA A 446 -0.37 -11.37 7.61
N LYS A 447 -0.56 -12.55 8.26
CA LYS A 447 -1.65 -12.78 9.19
C LYS A 447 -1.57 -11.90 10.44
N SER A 448 -0.37 -11.63 10.94
CA SER A 448 -0.14 -10.82 12.13
C SER A 448 -0.07 -9.32 11.82
N PHE A 449 0.40 -8.98 10.61
CA PHE A 449 0.51 -7.60 10.10
C PHE A 449 -0.31 -7.50 8.80
N PRO A 450 -1.65 -7.45 8.89
CA PRO A 450 -2.52 -7.50 7.71
C PRO A 450 -2.52 -6.19 6.91
N ASP A 451 -2.23 -5.08 7.56
CA ASP A 451 -2.40 -3.75 7.00
C ASP A 451 -1.26 -3.39 6.05
N VAL A 452 -1.56 -2.61 5.02
CA VAL A 452 -0.61 -2.14 4.01
C VAL A 452 -0.38 -0.65 4.12
N LEU A 453 -1.47 0.12 4.24
CA LEU A 453 -1.40 1.56 4.44
C LEU A 453 -1.27 1.87 5.94
N ALA A 454 -0.45 2.87 6.27
CA ALA A 454 -0.20 3.25 7.66
C ALA A 454 -1.48 3.65 8.41
N GLU A 455 -2.44 4.23 7.71
CA GLU A 455 -3.74 4.66 8.27
C GLU A 455 -4.65 3.51 8.71
N GLU A 456 -4.45 2.32 8.14
CA GLU A 456 -5.22 1.11 8.46
C GLU A 456 -4.60 0.35 9.64
N SER A 457 -3.36 0.69 10.02
CA SER A 457 -2.57 -0.09 10.96
C SER A 457 -3.08 0.05 12.39
N ILE A 458 -3.50 -1.08 12.94
CA ILE A 458 -3.93 -1.21 14.32
C ILE A 458 -3.00 -2.19 15.04
N SER A 459 -2.33 -1.71 16.11
CA SER A 459 -1.55 -2.60 16.97
C SER A 459 -2.45 -3.65 17.61
N ASN A 460 -2.09 -4.93 17.47
CA ASN A 460 -2.88 -6.03 18.00
C ASN A 460 -2.03 -7.07 18.74
N VAL A 461 -2.69 -7.92 19.52
CA VAL A 461 -2.03 -8.96 20.32
C VAL A 461 -1.28 -9.97 19.46
N ALA A 462 -1.77 -10.27 18.24
CA ALA A 462 -1.11 -11.23 17.34
C ALA A 462 0.27 -10.73 16.90
N GLN A 463 0.44 -9.43 16.65
CA GLN A 463 1.73 -8.82 16.38
C GLN A 463 2.71 -9.01 17.54
N GLY A 464 2.26 -8.69 18.76
CA GLY A 464 3.07 -8.88 19.97
C GLY A 464 3.48 -10.35 20.16
N LEU A 465 2.55 -11.28 19.98
CA LEU A 465 2.82 -12.73 20.09
C LEU A 465 3.79 -13.23 19.03
N LEU A 466 3.67 -12.79 17.78
CA LEU A 466 4.61 -13.17 16.71
C LEU A 466 6.02 -12.67 17.05
N LEU A 467 6.15 -11.43 17.50
CA LEU A 467 7.46 -10.84 17.81
C LEU A 467 8.11 -11.49 19.04
N THR A 468 7.33 -11.85 20.07
CA THR A 468 7.86 -12.40 21.32
C THR A 468 8.04 -13.92 21.29
N ASN A 469 7.14 -14.65 20.64
CA ASN A 469 7.09 -16.11 20.65
C ASN A 469 7.23 -16.74 19.27
N GLY A 470 7.34 -15.92 18.20
CA GLY A 470 7.48 -16.44 16.84
C GLY A 470 8.78 -17.24 16.68
N GLN A 471 8.65 -18.55 16.44
CA GLN A 471 9.79 -19.42 16.31
C GLN A 471 10.76 -18.95 15.24
N SER A 472 10.23 -18.49 14.09
CA SER A 472 11.06 -17.99 12.98
C SER A 472 11.94 -16.79 13.39
N ILE A 473 11.42 -15.86 14.18
CA ILE A 473 12.20 -14.68 14.65
C ILE A 473 13.27 -15.13 15.67
N ASN A 474 12.88 -15.98 16.61
CA ASN A 474 13.79 -16.50 17.63
C ASN A 474 14.91 -17.37 17.02
N ASP A 475 14.57 -18.21 16.05
CA ASP A 475 15.55 -19.04 15.35
C ASP A 475 16.52 -18.18 14.53
N LEU A 476 16.02 -17.18 13.77
CA LEU A 476 16.86 -16.23 13.03
C LEU A 476 17.77 -15.43 13.96
N ALA A 477 17.28 -14.98 15.12
CA ALA A 477 18.05 -14.22 16.10
C ALA A 477 19.00 -15.08 16.95
N SER A 478 19.36 -16.29 16.48
CA SER A 478 20.26 -17.21 17.19
C SER A 478 21.61 -17.31 16.50
N MET A 479 22.66 -17.62 17.29
CA MET A 479 24.00 -17.94 16.79
C MET A 479 24.00 -19.12 15.81
N LYS A 480 23.00 -20.01 15.89
CA LYS A 480 22.86 -21.16 15.00
C LYS A 480 22.60 -20.73 13.56
N HIS A 481 21.75 -19.73 13.34
CA HIS A 481 21.28 -19.37 12.01
C HIS A 481 21.87 -18.05 11.49
N SER A 482 22.14 -17.05 12.36
CA SER A 482 22.69 -15.76 11.96
C SER A 482 24.21 -15.81 11.75
N GLN A 483 24.68 -15.50 10.55
CA GLN A 483 26.12 -15.30 10.27
C GLN A 483 26.60 -13.99 10.91
N PHE A 484 25.74 -12.98 10.91
CA PHE A 484 26.05 -11.70 11.54
C PHE A 484 26.37 -11.86 13.01
N LEU A 485 25.52 -12.52 13.81
CA LEU A 485 25.76 -12.72 15.25
C LEU A 485 27.03 -13.52 15.53
N ARG A 486 27.28 -14.58 14.73
CA ARG A 486 28.56 -15.33 14.83
C ARG A 486 29.76 -14.44 14.55
N SER A 487 29.66 -13.59 13.54
CA SER A 487 30.77 -12.70 13.18
C SER A 487 31.07 -11.67 14.27
N LEU A 488 30.06 -11.22 15.03
CA LEU A 488 30.24 -10.33 16.17
C LEU A 488 31.02 -11.01 17.30
N ARG A 489 30.65 -12.25 17.63
CA ARG A 489 31.36 -13.05 18.64
C ARG A 489 32.82 -13.24 18.28
N ASP A 490 33.09 -13.56 17.00
CA ASP A 490 34.40 -14.00 16.56
C ASP A 490 35.38 -12.82 16.25
N LYS A 491 34.87 -11.62 15.99
CA LYS A 491 35.65 -10.47 15.49
C LYS A 491 35.81 -9.33 16.50
N HIS A 492 35.01 -9.28 17.55
CA HIS A 492 34.98 -8.12 18.44
C HIS A 492 35.39 -8.49 19.87
N ASP A 493 36.45 -7.86 20.35
CA ASP A 493 37.03 -8.10 21.66
C ASP A 493 36.30 -7.38 22.83
N THR A 494 35.51 -6.34 22.52
CA THR A 494 34.85 -5.53 23.55
C THR A 494 33.32 -5.54 23.41
N ASP A 495 32.64 -5.50 24.55
CA ASP A 495 31.16 -5.41 24.62
C ASP A 495 30.65 -4.17 23.91
N SER A 496 31.34 -3.04 24.06
CA SER A 496 30.95 -1.78 23.43
C SER A 496 30.98 -1.88 21.90
N ALA A 497 31.96 -2.57 21.32
CA ALA A 497 32.06 -2.76 19.88
C ALA A 497 30.93 -3.67 19.36
N ILE A 498 30.60 -4.76 20.11
CA ILE A 498 29.48 -5.65 19.76
C ILE A 498 28.16 -4.88 19.80
N ILE A 499 27.89 -4.12 20.87
CA ILE A 499 26.66 -3.34 21.04
C ILE A 499 26.54 -2.31 19.92
N SER A 500 27.61 -1.54 19.66
CA SER A 500 27.60 -0.52 18.61
C SER A 500 27.30 -1.14 17.24
N LYS A 501 27.86 -2.31 16.95
CA LYS A 501 27.61 -3.00 15.67
C LYS A 501 26.19 -3.55 15.54
N LEU A 502 25.60 -4.05 16.64
CA LEU A 502 24.20 -4.45 16.67
C LEU A 502 23.28 -3.28 16.33
N PHE A 503 23.44 -2.14 17.00
CA PHE A 503 22.62 -0.95 16.71
C PHE A 503 22.83 -0.41 15.29
N GLN A 504 24.07 -0.34 14.81
CA GLN A 504 24.37 0.11 13.45
C GLN A 504 23.74 -0.78 12.39
N THR A 505 23.80 -2.11 12.56
CA THR A 505 23.27 -3.03 11.56
C THR A 505 21.74 -3.10 11.60
N ILE A 506 21.13 -3.10 12.79
CA ILE A 506 19.68 -3.31 12.93
C ILE A 506 18.92 -1.98 12.78
N LEU A 507 19.41 -0.90 13.42
CA LEU A 507 18.73 0.40 13.46
C LEU A 507 19.32 1.45 12.52
N GLY A 508 20.55 1.23 12.00
CA GLY A 508 21.24 2.20 11.14
C GLY A 508 21.88 3.37 11.89
N ARG A 509 21.98 3.30 13.24
CA ARG A 509 22.55 4.37 14.07
C ARG A 509 23.50 3.84 15.15
N ILE A 510 24.25 4.73 15.74
CA ILE A 510 25.05 4.44 16.92
C ILE A 510 24.16 4.46 18.17
N PRO A 511 24.36 3.54 19.16
CA PRO A 511 23.65 3.58 20.42
C PRO A 511 24.06 4.80 21.24
N ASP A 512 23.14 5.32 22.07
CA ASP A 512 23.45 6.36 23.03
C ASP A 512 24.16 5.79 24.28
N ALA A 513 24.55 6.67 25.21
CA ALA A 513 25.30 6.28 26.39
C ALA A 513 24.48 5.38 27.33
N ASP A 514 23.16 5.59 27.42
CA ASP A 514 22.29 4.81 28.31
C ASP A 514 22.05 3.42 27.70
N GLU A 515 21.84 3.33 26.39
CA GLU A 515 21.72 2.07 25.64
C GLU A 515 23.00 1.22 25.78
N ILE A 516 24.18 1.85 25.65
CA ILE A 516 25.47 1.16 25.86
C ILE A 516 25.55 0.62 27.28
N ASN A 517 25.29 1.46 28.29
CA ASN A 517 25.39 1.08 29.69
C ASN A 517 24.42 -0.05 30.07
N GLN A 518 23.18 -0.02 29.57
CA GLN A 518 22.19 -1.06 29.82
C GLN A 518 22.61 -2.39 29.17
N CYS A 519 23.03 -2.37 27.92
CA CYS A 519 23.49 -3.58 27.22
C CYS A 519 24.76 -4.17 27.83
N GLN A 520 25.75 -3.33 28.24
CA GLN A 520 26.95 -3.79 28.93
C GLN A 520 26.61 -4.41 30.30
N GLY A 521 25.69 -3.78 31.06
CA GLY A 521 25.20 -4.33 32.31
C GLY A 521 24.48 -5.67 32.17
N TYR A 522 23.82 -5.89 31.01
CA TYR A 522 23.18 -7.16 30.67
C TYR A 522 24.21 -8.23 30.32
N LEU A 523 25.22 -7.91 29.50
CA LEU A 523 26.31 -8.83 29.12
C LEU A 523 27.16 -9.23 30.32
N SER A 524 27.55 -8.29 31.15
CA SER A 524 28.39 -8.53 32.34
C SER A 524 27.77 -9.50 33.35
N LYS A 525 26.44 -9.50 33.49
CA LYS A 525 25.70 -10.43 34.34
C LYS A 525 25.54 -11.84 33.76
N ARG A 526 25.92 -12.07 32.48
CA ARG A 526 25.72 -13.32 31.75
C ARG A 526 26.98 -13.80 31.03
N ILE A 527 28.12 -13.66 31.68
CA ILE A 527 29.44 -14.03 31.12
C ILE A 527 29.44 -15.50 30.70
N ASP A 528 28.86 -16.40 31.52
CA ASP A 528 28.77 -17.84 31.23
C ASP A 528 27.75 -18.20 30.13
N GLN A 529 26.91 -17.24 29.73
CA GLN A 529 25.88 -17.40 28.71
C GLN A 529 26.00 -16.27 27.66
N ARG A 530 27.22 -15.92 27.29
CA ARG A 530 27.52 -14.73 26.48
C ARG A 530 26.82 -14.75 25.11
N ASP A 531 26.81 -15.89 24.42
CA ASP A 531 26.14 -16.05 23.13
C ASP A 531 24.64 -15.75 23.26
N GLN A 532 23.99 -16.35 24.24
CA GLN A 532 22.57 -16.10 24.53
C GLN A 532 22.29 -14.64 24.95
N ALA A 533 23.26 -13.99 25.58
CA ALA A 533 23.11 -12.59 25.94
C ALA A 533 23.19 -11.67 24.71
N ILE A 534 24.07 -11.94 23.75
CA ILE A 534 24.13 -11.23 22.46
C ILE A 534 22.85 -11.46 21.65
N GLU A 535 22.38 -12.71 21.54
CA GLU A 535 21.10 -13.07 20.93
C GLU A 535 19.93 -12.29 21.55
N GLY A 536 19.91 -12.21 22.88
CA GLY A 536 18.89 -11.47 23.63
C GLY A 536 18.89 -9.95 23.35
N ILE A 537 20.06 -9.33 23.17
CA ILE A 537 20.16 -7.91 22.81
C ILE A 537 19.67 -7.74 21.34
N ALA A 538 20.13 -8.57 20.42
CA ALA A 538 19.68 -8.52 19.03
C ALA A 538 18.15 -8.65 18.92
N TRP A 539 17.58 -9.62 19.63
CA TRP A 539 16.13 -9.82 19.71
C TRP A 539 15.42 -8.60 20.29
N ALA A 540 15.93 -8.01 21.35
CA ALA A 540 15.33 -6.82 21.97
C ALA A 540 15.31 -5.61 21.01
N ILE A 541 16.38 -5.41 20.23
CA ILE A 541 16.46 -4.34 19.24
C ILE A 541 15.49 -4.62 18.07
N LEU A 542 15.45 -5.85 17.55
CA LEU A 542 14.55 -6.25 16.46
C LEU A 542 13.05 -6.13 16.82
N THR A 543 12.72 -6.30 18.10
CA THR A 543 11.33 -6.19 18.57
C THR A 543 10.97 -4.79 19.09
N SER A 544 11.91 -3.87 19.09
CA SER A 544 11.69 -2.48 19.48
C SER A 544 10.72 -1.74 18.56
N SER A 545 10.08 -0.70 19.04
CA SER A 545 9.26 0.19 18.22
C SER A 545 10.09 0.85 17.11
N GLU A 546 11.32 1.25 17.43
CA GLU A 546 12.22 1.90 16.47
C GLU A 546 12.51 1.01 15.24
N PHE A 547 12.73 -0.30 15.42
CA PHE A 547 12.94 -1.21 14.30
C PHE A 547 11.67 -1.40 13.46
N ARG A 548 10.50 -1.46 14.12
CA ARG A 548 9.21 -1.78 13.48
C ARG A 548 8.54 -0.63 12.75
N PHE A 549 9.08 0.57 12.87
CA PHE A 549 8.53 1.76 12.21
C PHE A 549 9.56 2.35 11.24
N ASN A 550 9.05 2.90 10.16
CA ASN A 550 9.75 3.81 9.26
C ASN A 550 9.46 5.24 9.73
N HIS A 551 10.48 5.98 10.15
CA HIS A 551 10.37 7.34 10.67
C HIS A 551 11.23 8.35 9.95
#